data_b3e20697d9b18d329f57c96f48850e20
#
_entry.id   b3e20697d9b18d329f57c96f48850e20
#
_cell.length_a   1.000
_cell.length_b   1.000
_cell.length_c   1.000
_cell.angle_alpha   90.00
_cell.angle_beta   90.00
_cell.angle_gamma   90.00
#
_symmetry.space_group_name_H-M   'P 1'
#
loop_
_entity.id
_entity.type
_entity.pdbx_description
1 polymer ?
#
loop_
_entity_poly.entity_id
_entity_poly.type
_entity_poly.pdbx_seq_one_letter_code
_entity_poly.pdbx_strand_id
1 'polypeptide(L)'
;MPTPHVASYGSWKSPITSDLIVAAAIGLGSIILDEPDIYWTELRPSEGGRNVIVRRTPDGRISDALPAPFNARTRVHEYGGGSCVVHDGTIYFSNDADQRVYRLDPGSAPRPITPTENLRYADAVIDRQRNRLICVREDQTVAGREAVNTLVSFALDGEDQAQQVLVAGNDFYSTPRLSPD
;
A
#
# COMPACT_ATOMS: atom_id res chain seq x y z
N MET A 1 22.51 3.88 50.88
CA MET A 1 21.73 4.46 49.78
C MET A 1 22.71 4.76 48.64
N PRO A 2 22.42 4.53 47.36
CA PRO A 2 23.31 4.90 46.28
C PRO A 2 23.40 6.45 46.21
N THR A 3 24.60 6.98 46.00
CA THR A 3 24.83 8.41 45.86
C THR A 3 24.14 8.93 44.60
N PRO A 4 23.36 10.02 44.65
CA PRO A 4 22.73 10.57 43.44
C PRO A 4 23.77 10.96 42.41
N HIS A 5 23.56 10.58 41.16
CA HIS A 5 24.39 11.05 40.04
C HIS A 5 23.85 12.39 39.54
N VAL A 6 24.67 13.42 39.62
CA VAL A 6 24.33 14.76 39.15
C VAL A 6 24.95 14.97 37.78
N ALA A 7 24.15 15.37 36.81
CA ALA A 7 24.59 15.67 35.46
C ALA A 7 23.83 16.88 34.91
N SER A 8 24.42 17.59 33.97
CA SER A 8 23.76 18.72 33.30
C SER A 8 22.55 18.28 32.46
N TYR A 9 21.61 19.20 32.26
CA TYR A 9 20.43 18.91 31.42
C TYR A 9 20.84 18.42 30.01
N GLY A 10 20.17 17.39 29.51
CA GLY A 10 20.45 16.81 28.20
C GLY A 10 21.69 15.90 28.11
N SER A 11 22.49 15.77 29.19
CA SER A 11 23.71 14.92 29.21
C SER A 11 23.46 13.49 29.74
N TRP A 12 22.28 13.20 30.23
CA TRP A 12 21.91 11.88 30.75
C TRP A 12 21.69 10.90 29.61
N LYS A 13 22.31 9.74 29.70
CA LYS A 13 22.01 8.63 28.78
C LYS A 13 20.62 8.13 29.12
N SER A 14 19.73 8.19 28.13
CA SER A 14 18.41 7.56 28.23
C SER A 14 18.55 6.06 28.12
N PRO A 15 17.89 5.25 28.98
CA PRO A 15 17.74 3.83 28.74
C PRO A 15 16.81 3.52 27.56
N ILE A 16 16.03 4.50 27.10
CA ILE A 16 15.15 4.40 25.94
C ILE A 16 15.94 4.88 24.72
N THR A 17 16.32 3.95 23.86
CA THR A 17 17.00 4.19 22.58
C THR A 17 16.02 4.16 21.44
N SER A 18 16.38 4.72 20.28
CA SER A 18 15.60 4.60 19.06
C SER A 18 15.35 3.14 18.69
N ASP A 19 16.37 2.30 18.84
CA ASP A 19 16.25 0.86 18.56
C ASP A 19 15.24 0.18 19.50
N LEU A 20 15.21 0.54 20.77
CA LEU A 20 14.23 0.00 21.72
C LEU A 20 12.81 0.43 21.35
N ILE A 21 12.63 1.69 20.93
CA ILE A 21 11.31 2.21 20.53
C ILE A 21 10.76 1.45 19.32
N VAL A 22 11.60 1.11 18.34
CA VAL A 22 11.16 0.44 17.10
C VAL A 22 11.23 -1.07 17.15
N ALA A 23 11.94 -1.66 18.12
CA ALA A 23 12.27 -3.09 18.16
C ALA A 23 11.06 -4.04 18.18
N ALA A 24 9.90 -3.60 18.67
CA ALA A 24 8.69 -4.42 18.75
C ALA A 24 7.44 -3.70 18.20
N ALA A 25 7.60 -2.51 17.60
CA ALA A 25 6.47 -1.77 17.07
C ALA A 25 6.13 -2.29 15.67
N ILE A 26 4.95 -2.91 15.52
CA ILE A 26 4.36 -3.22 14.22
C ILE A 26 3.07 -2.43 14.14
N GLY A 27 2.96 -1.57 13.11
CA GLY A 27 1.71 -0.88 12.80
C GLY A 27 0.80 -1.80 12.00
N LEU A 28 -0.39 -2.09 12.52
CA LEU A 28 -1.39 -2.88 11.79
C LEU A 28 -2.31 -1.95 10.98
N GLY A 29 -2.61 -2.35 9.76
CA GLY A 29 -3.53 -1.63 8.88
C GLY A 29 -4.27 -2.54 7.91
N SER A 30 -5.26 -1.99 7.21
CA SER A 30 -5.99 -2.58 6.08
C SER A 30 -6.31 -4.06 6.23
N ILE A 31 -7.41 -4.41 6.87
CA ILE A 31 -7.89 -5.81 6.91
C ILE A 31 -8.69 -6.08 5.63
N ILE A 32 -8.35 -7.15 4.92
CA ILE A 32 -9.01 -7.57 3.69
C ILE A 32 -9.44 -9.03 3.85
N LEU A 33 -10.70 -9.29 3.56
CA LEU A 33 -11.27 -10.64 3.54
C LEU A 33 -11.28 -11.14 2.09
N ASP A 34 -10.63 -12.26 1.85
CA ASP A 34 -10.66 -12.99 0.58
C ASP A 34 -10.85 -14.48 0.93
N GLU A 35 -12.10 -14.83 1.17
CA GLU A 35 -12.48 -16.11 1.76
C GLU A 35 -11.85 -17.31 1.03
N PRO A 36 -11.25 -18.25 1.76
CA PRO A 36 -11.30 -18.38 3.23
C PRO A 36 -10.15 -17.70 4.00
N ASP A 37 -9.35 -16.87 3.34
CA ASP A 37 -8.15 -16.24 3.88
C ASP A 37 -8.43 -14.83 4.41
N ILE A 38 -7.57 -14.39 5.32
CA ILE A 38 -7.56 -13.02 5.84
C ILE A 38 -6.20 -12.41 5.55
N TYR A 39 -6.23 -11.19 5.02
CA TYR A 39 -5.02 -10.41 4.75
C TYR A 39 -5.03 -9.11 5.56
N TRP A 40 -3.85 -8.60 5.91
CA TRP A 40 -3.67 -7.28 6.49
C TRP A 40 -2.33 -6.70 6.10
N THR A 41 -2.13 -5.41 6.35
CA THR A 41 -0.83 -4.76 6.17
C THR A 41 -0.13 -4.56 7.50
N GLU A 42 1.20 -4.73 7.51
CA GLU A 42 2.07 -4.47 8.65
C GLU A 42 3.14 -3.43 8.25
N LEU A 43 3.16 -2.30 8.95
CA LEU A 43 4.31 -1.40 8.93
C LEU A 43 5.38 -1.96 9.85
N ARG A 44 6.53 -2.32 9.30
CA ARG A 44 7.64 -2.95 10.03
C ARG A 44 8.86 -2.01 10.13
N PRO A 45 9.04 -1.29 11.22
CA PRO A 45 10.20 -0.40 11.41
C PRO A 45 11.54 -1.13 11.34
N SER A 46 11.61 -2.39 11.81
CA SER A 46 12.81 -3.24 11.72
C SER A 46 13.23 -3.57 10.28
N GLU A 47 12.35 -3.38 9.31
CA GLU A 47 12.59 -3.57 7.88
C GLU A 47 12.66 -2.23 7.13
N GLY A 48 13.12 -1.16 7.79
CA GLY A 48 13.22 0.19 7.21
C GLY A 48 11.87 0.85 6.94
N GLY A 49 10.81 0.48 7.66
CA GLY A 49 9.47 1.02 7.48
C GLY A 49 8.70 0.39 6.32
N ARG A 50 9.06 -0.83 5.91
CA ARG A 50 8.37 -1.57 4.86
C ARG A 50 6.94 -1.93 5.29
N ASN A 51 5.97 -1.70 4.42
CA ASN A 51 4.60 -2.21 4.57
C ASN A 51 4.49 -3.56 3.88
N VAL A 52 4.27 -4.58 4.68
CA VAL A 52 4.15 -5.97 4.25
C VAL A 52 2.69 -6.37 4.21
N ILE A 53 2.27 -7.06 3.17
CA ILE A 53 0.96 -7.72 3.14
C ILE A 53 1.16 -9.11 3.75
N VAL A 54 0.42 -9.39 4.80
CA VAL A 54 0.44 -10.64 5.54
C VAL A 54 -0.84 -11.41 5.29
N ARG A 55 -0.76 -12.73 5.18
CA ARG A 55 -1.87 -13.65 4.96
C ARG A 55 -2.02 -14.60 6.14
N ARG A 56 -3.25 -14.83 6.58
CA ARG A 56 -3.64 -15.91 7.49
C ARG A 56 -4.58 -16.86 6.79
N THR A 57 -4.21 -18.13 6.73
CA THR A 57 -5.01 -19.22 6.18
C THR A 57 -5.97 -19.81 7.22
N PRO A 58 -7.00 -20.58 6.83
CA PRO A 58 -8.00 -21.14 7.77
C PRO A 58 -7.41 -22.05 8.86
N ASP A 59 -6.30 -22.72 8.57
CA ASP A 59 -5.56 -23.55 9.54
C ASP A 59 -4.78 -22.73 10.58
N GLY A 60 -4.85 -21.39 10.48
CA GLY A 60 -4.21 -20.46 11.39
C GLY A 60 -2.77 -20.09 11.05
N ARG A 61 -2.21 -20.61 9.96
CA ARG A 61 -0.86 -20.27 9.51
C ARG A 61 -0.81 -18.82 9.06
N ILE A 62 0.18 -18.07 9.55
CA ILE A 62 0.46 -16.69 9.20
C ILE A 62 1.78 -16.63 8.41
N SER A 63 1.79 -15.90 7.31
CA SER A 63 2.98 -15.73 6.47
C SER A 63 2.93 -14.41 5.69
N ASP A 64 4.11 -13.91 5.33
CA ASP A 64 4.21 -12.79 4.40
C ASP A 64 3.68 -13.22 3.02
N ALA A 65 2.72 -12.49 2.51
CA ALA A 65 2.22 -12.65 1.16
C ALA A 65 3.01 -11.78 0.16
N LEU A 66 3.55 -10.64 0.64
CA LEU A 66 4.34 -9.72 -0.18
C LEU A 66 5.85 -9.98 0.05
N PRO A 67 6.60 -10.46 -0.96
CA PRO A 67 8.03 -10.69 -0.83
C PRO A 67 8.83 -9.39 -0.77
N ALA A 68 9.99 -9.42 -0.10
CA ALA A 68 10.97 -8.36 -0.21
C ALA A 68 11.56 -8.31 -1.65
N PRO A 69 11.93 -7.12 -2.18
CA PRO A 69 11.98 -5.82 -1.50
C PRO A 69 10.69 -4.97 -1.62
N PHE A 70 9.60 -5.55 -2.11
CA PHE A 70 8.36 -4.81 -2.35
C PHE A 70 7.76 -4.23 -1.06
N ASN A 71 7.19 -3.03 -1.17
CA ASN A 71 6.63 -2.25 -0.08
C ASN A 71 5.23 -1.73 -0.51
N ALA A 72 4.17 -2.27 0.07
CA ALA A 72 2.79 -1.91 -0.26
C ALA A 72 2.43 -0.54 0.35
N ARG A 73 2.81 0.53 -0.34
CA ARG A 73 2.58 1.91 0.09
C ARG A 73 2.33 2.82 -1.11
N THR A 74 1.36 3.69 -0.97
CA THR A 74 1.08 4.77 -1.94
C THR A 74 1.36 6.12 -1.32
N ARG A 75 1.71 7.10 -2.17
CA ARG A 75 1.90 8.51 -1.81
C ARG A 75 0.86 9.42 -2.46
N VAL A 76 -0.27 8.89 -2.88
CA VAL A 76 -1.41 9.69 -3.36
C VAL A 76 -1.77 10.73 -2.30
N HIS A 77 -2.00 11.97 -2.70
CA HIS A 77 -2.27 13.11 -1.81
C HIS A 77 -1.18 13.35 -0.75
N GLU A 78 0.06 12.88 -0.97
CA GLU A 78 1.22 12.90 -0.05
C GLU A 78 1.05 12.05 1.23
N TYR A 79 -0.15 11.83 1.73
CA TYR A 79 -0.42 11.05 2.95
C TYR A 79 -0.86 9.59 2.68
N GLY A 80 -1.05 9.22 1.43
CA GLY A 80 -1.41 7.84 1.06
C GLY A 80 -2.91 7.59 1.01
N GLY A 81 -3.26 6.31 0.95
CA GLY A 81 -4.62 5.77 0.89
C GLY A 81 -4.56 4.26 0.99
N GLY A 82 -5.61 3.56 0.61
CA GLY A 82 -5.60 2.09 0.48
C GLY A 82 -4.56 1.64 -0.54
N SER A 83 -3.54 0.93 -0.08
CA SER A 83 -2.40 0.55 -0.92
C SER A 83 -2.53 -0.81 -1.58
N CYS A 84 -3.51 -1.63 -1.20
CA CYS A 84 -3.71 -2.95 -1.77
C CYS A 84 -5.17 -3.41 -1.74
N VAL A 85 -5.47 -4.36 -2.62
CA VAL A 85 -6.72 -5.13 -2.63
C VAL A 85 -6.39 -6.58 -3.02
N VAL A 86 -7.16 -7.53 -2.51
CA VAL A 86 -6.98 -8.97 -2.78
C VAL A 86 -8.26 -9.53 -3.37
N HIS A 87 -8.11 -10.45 -4.32
CA HIS A 87 -9.21 -11.18 -4.91
C HIS A 87 -8.77 -12.53 -5.48
N ASP A 88 -9.42 -13.60 -5.05
CA ASP A 88 -9.11 -15.00 -5.42
C ASP A 88 -7.61 -15.31 -5.25
N GLY A 89 -7.02 -14.86 -4.13
CA GLY A 89 -5.61 -15.02 -3.79
C GLY A 89 -4.66 -14.11 -4.59
N THR A 90 -5.13 -13.41 -5.61
CA THR A 90 -4.33 -12.44 -6.36
C THR A 90 -4.30 -11.09 -5.63
N ILE A 91 -3.12 -10.57 -5.40
CA ILE A 91 -2.89 -9.29 -4.72
C ILE A 91 -2.59 -8.21 -5.76
N TYR A 92 -3.27 -7.08 -5.65
CA TYR A 92 -2.95 -5.85 -6.39
C TYR A 92 -2.49 -4.80 -5.38
N PHE A 93 -1.34 -4.20 -5.59
CA PHE A 93 -0.78 -3.24 -4.64
C PHE A 93 0.01 -2.13 -5.32
N SER A 94 -0.02 -0.95 -4.72
CA SER A 94 0.86 0.17 -5.11
C SER A 94 2.22 -0.02 -4.42
N ASN A 95 3.29 -0.07 -5.20
CA ASN A 95 4.64 -0.24 -4.68
C ASN A 95 5.30 1.11 -4.38
N ASP A 96 5.87 1.27 -3.19
CA ASP A 96 6.44 2.54 -2.71
C ASP A 96 7.57 3.09 -3.60
N ALA A 97 8.41 2.21 -4.13
CA ALA A 97 9.62 2.61 -4.85
C ALA A 97 9.33 3.37 -6.17
N ASP A 98 8.26 3.00 -6.87
CA ASP A 98 7.93 3.51 -8.20
C ASP A 98 6.47 3.96 -8.35
N GLN A 99 5.66 3.81 -7.28
CA GLN A 99 4.25 4.17 -7.20
C GLN A 99 3.35 3.47 -8.23
N ARG A 100 3.87 2.46 -8.95
CA ARG A 100 3.11 1.65 -9.90
C ARG A 100 2.23 0.64 -9.16
N VAL A 101 1.13 0.25 -9.79
CA VAL A 101 0.34 -0.89 -9.33
C VAL A 101 0.97 -2.18 -9.85
N TYR A 102 1.14 -3.12 -8.95
CA TYR A 102 1.65 -4.47 -9.23
C TYR A 102 0.54 -5.50 -9.02
N ARG A 103 0.60 -6.55 -9.80
CA ARG A 103 -0.17 -7.77 -9.62
C ARG A 103 0.75 -8.87 -9.11
N LEU A 104 0.31 -9.58 -8.09
CA LEU A 104 0.99 -10.75 -7.52
C LEU A 104 0.01 -11.92 -7.49
N ASP A 105 0.18 -12.84 -8.42
CA ASP A 105 -0.56 -14.09 -8.45
C ASP A 105 0.05 -15.11 -7.46
N PRO A 106 -0.75 -16.04 -6.91
CA PRO A 106 -0.23 -17.08 -6.02
C PRO A 106 0.96 -17.84 -6.63
N GLY A 107 2.08 -17.90 -5.89
CA GLY A 107 3.28 -18.60 -6.33
C GLY A 107 4.11 -17.92 -7.43
N SER A 108 3.76 -16.70 -7.82
CA SER A 108 4.44 -15.93 -8.86
C SER A 108 5.26 -14.78 -8.27
N ALA A 109 6.09 -14.15 -9.10
CA ALA A 109 6.74 -12.87 -8.75
C ALA A 109 5.79 -11.70 -9.04
N PRO A 110 5.83 -10.60 -8.24
CA PRO A 110 5.09 -9.40 -8.54
C PRO A 110 5.48 -8.81 -9.91
N ARG A 111 4.49 -8.44 -10.70
CA ARG A 111 4.68 -7.77 -11.99
C ARG A 111 3.88 -6.46 -12.06
N PRO A 112 4.44 -5.38 -12.64
CA PRO A 112 3.74 -4.12 -12.77
C PRO A 112 2.64 -4.21 -13.83
N ILE A 113 1.50 -3.57 -13.56
CA ILE A 113 0.34 -3.54 -14.47
C ILE A 113 -0.05 -2.11 -14.88
N THR A 114 0.72 -1.13 -14.48
CA THR A 114 0.55 0.28 -14.87
C THR A 114 1.83 0.82 -15.54
N PRO A 115 1.76 1.89 -16.36
CA PRO A 115 2.91 2.41 -17.08
C PRO A 115 3.99 2.99 -16.15
N THR A 116 5.20 3.19 -16.71
CA THR A 116 6.32 3.85 -16.03
C THR A 116 6.21 5.35 -16.29
N GLU A 117 5.38 6.02 -15.51
CA GLU A 117 5.14 7.46 -15.59
C GLU A 117 5.06 8.04 -14.17
N ASN A 118 5.07 9.36 -14.03
CA ASN A 118 4.91 10.01 -12.73
C ASN A 118 3.43 10.03 -12.31
N LEU A 119 2.90 8.82 -12.08
CA LEU A 119 1.52 8.55 -11.67
C LEU A 119 1.54 7.81 -10.32
N ARG A 120 0.55 8.11 -9.47
CA ARG A 120 0.36 7.42 -8.19
C ARG A 120 -1.06 6.87 -8.13
N TYR A 121 -1.23 5.73 -7.44
CA TYR A 121 -2.51 5.03 -7.37
C TYR A 121 -2.87 4.66 -5.94
N ALA A 122 -4.15 4.76 -5.58
CA ALA A 122 -4.67 4.41 -4.27
C ALA A 122 -6.12 3.92 -4.33
N ASP A 123 -6.58 3.32 -3.23
CA ASP A 123 -7.99 3.00 -2.99
C ASP A 123 -8.62 2.12 -4.09
N ALA A 124 -7.91 1.09 -4.49
CA ALA A 124 -8.35 0.19 -5.54
C ALA A 124 -9.59 -0.63 -5.14
N VAL A 125 -10.50 -0.81 -6.08
CA VAL A 125 -11.62 -1.76 -6.03
C VAL A 125 -11.67 -2.59 -7.30
N ILE A 126 -12.04 -3.87 -7.21
CA ILE A 126 -12.11 -4.78 -8.34
C ILE A 126 -13.53 -4.88 -8.88
N ASP A 127 -13.71 -4.48 -10.15
CA ASP A 127 -14.93 -4.71 -10.93
C ASP A 127 -14.82 -6.07 -11.64
N ARG A 128 -15.37 -7.09 -10.98
CA ARG A 128 -15.32 -8.48 -11.47
C ARG A 128 -16.08 -8.64 -12.78
N GLN A 129 -17.21 -7.96 -12.92
CA GLN A 129 -18.07 -8.10 -14.10
C GLN A 129 -17.38 -7.61 -15.37
N ARG A 130 -16.51 -6.61 -15.23
CA ARG A 130 -15.79 -5.99 -16.34
C ARG A 130 -14.30 -6.32 -16.37
N ASN A 131 -13.84 -7.23 -15.50
CA ASN A 131 -12.44 -7.66 -15.39
C ASN A 131 -11.45 -6.49 -15.31
N ARG A 132 -11.74 -5.51 -14.47
CA ARG A 132 -10.94 -4.30 -14.32
C ARG A 132 -10.75 -3.89 -12.88
N LEU A 133 -9.69 -3.13 -12.64
CA LEU A 133 -9.43 -2.43 -11.39
C LEU A 133 -9.86 -0.98 -11.57
N ILE A 134 -10.53 -0.41 -10.56
CA ILE A 134 -10.88 1.01 -10.48
C ILE A 134 -10.16 1.59 -9.27
N CYS A 135 -9.50 2.73 -9.44
CA CYS A 135 -8.77 3.37 -8.34
C CYS A 135 -8.68 4.88 -8.51
N VAL A 136 -8.24 5.55 -7.47
CA VAL A 136 -7.77 6.92 -7.54
C VAL A 136 -6.42 6.94 -8.26
N ARG A 137 -6.27 7.84 -9.23
CA ARG A 137 -4.99 8.16 -9.87
C ARG A 137 -4.66 9.63 -9.66
N GLU A 138 -3.48 9.89 -9.14
CA GLU A 138 -2.87 11.20 -9.06
C GLU A 138 -1.82 11.32 -10.18
N ASP A 139 -2.02 12.28 -11.08
CA ASP A 139 -1.17 12.53 -12.24
C ASP A 139 -0.25 13.73 -11.98
N GLN A 140 1.04 13.45 -11.88
CA GLN A 140 2.10 14.44 -11.68
C GLN A 140 3.04 14.54 -12.88
N THR A 141 2.59 14.13 -14.06
CA THR A 141 3.42 14.12 -15.27
C THR A 141 3.79 15.52 -15.76
N VAL A 142 3.01 16.54 -15.39
CA VAL A 142 3.27 17.94 -15.79
C VAL A 142 4.03 18.66 -14.69
N ALA A 143 5.34 18.83 -14.88
CA ALA A 143 6.19 19.50 -13.90
C ALA A 143 5.74 20.96 -13.65
N GLY A 144 5.76 21.36 -12.36
CA GLY A 144 5.41 22.73 -11.93
C GLY A 144 3.91 23.03 -11.92
N ARG A 145 3.07 22.04 -12.08
CA ARG A 145 1.62 22.12 -11.88
C ARG A 145 1.18 21.26 -10.71
N GLU A 146 0.05 21.63 -10.12
CA GLU A 146 -0.65 20.77 -9.17
C GLU A 146 -1.04 19.46 -9.83
N ALA A 147 -1.00 18.39 -9.03
CA ALA A 147 -1.39 17.07 -9.51
C ALA A 147 -2.86 17.02 -9.90
N VAL A 148 -3.16 16.31 -10.98
CA VAL A 148 -4.55 16.09 -11.40
C VAL A 148 -5.05 14.77 -10.87
N ASN A 149 -6.12 14.83 -10.08
CA ASN A 149 -6.74 13.63 -9.49
C ASN A 149 -7.92 13.17 -10.36
N THR A 150 -8.01 11.84 -10.54
CA THR A 150 -9.06 11.18 -11.32
C THR A 150 -9.41 9.83 -10.73
N LEU A 151 -10.61 9.34 -11.03
CA LEU A 151 -10.90 7.91 -10.94
C LEU A 151 -10.63 7.28 -12.30
N VAL A 152 -9.82 6.24 -12.31
CA VAL A 152 -9.44 5.51 -13.52
C VAL A 152 -9.78 4.04 -13.42
N SER A 153 -9.95 3.38 -14.56
CA SER A 153 -9.97 1.93 -14.64
C SER A 153 -8.95 1.39 -15.63
N PHE A 154 -8.46 0.19 -15.37
CA PHE A 154 -7.57 -0.56 -16.26
C PHE A 154 -7.75 -2.06 -16.05
N ALA A 155 -7.36 -2.86 -17.06
CA ALA A 155 -7.50 -4.30 -17.03
C ALA A 155 -6.71 -4.95 -15.90
N LEU A 156 -7.27 -6.00 -15.28
CA LEU A 156 -6.63 -6.72 -14.16
C LEU A 156 -5.36 -7.46 -14.58
N ASP A 157 -5.24 -7.85 -15.84
CA ASP A 157 -4.04 -8.49 -16.40
C ASP A 157 -2.93 -7.47 -16.71
N GLY A 158 -3.27 -6.20 -16.97
CA GLY A 158 -2.33 -5.13 -17.30
C GLY A 158 -1.56 -5.35 -18.60
N GLU A 159 -2.09 -6.15 -19.54
CA GLU A 159 -1.40 -6.50 -20.78
C GLU A 159 -1.15 -5.27 -21.67
N ASP A 160 -2.11 -4.37 -21.78
CA ASP A 160 -2.00 -3.16 -22.60
C ASP A 160 -1.62 -1.91 -21.79
N GLN A 161 -1.69 -1.97 -20.45
CA GLN A 161 -1.49 -0.86 -19.50
C GLN A 161 -2.35 0.39 -19.81
N ALA A 162 -3.37 0.24 -20.68
CA ALA A 162 -4.28 1.32 -21.02
C ALA A 162 -5.17 1.69 -19.85
N GLN A 163 -5.38 2.98 -19.65
CA GLN A 163 -6.19 3.52 -18.57
C GLN A 163 -7.34 4.34 -19.10
N GLN A 164 -8.53 4.06 -18.62
CA GLN A 164 -9.72 4.84 -18.92
C GLN A 164 -10.04 5.76 -17.73
N VAL A 165 -10.12 7.06 -17.97
CA VAL A 165 -10.63 8.03 -16.99
C VAL A 165 -12.15 7.84 -16.89
N LEU A 166 -12.64 7.55 -15.69
CA LEU A 166 -14.06 7.40 -15.40
C LEU A 166 -14.67 8.70 -14.87
N VAL A 167 -13.93 9.38 -13.99
CA VAL A 167 -14.36 10.64 -13.36
C VAL A 167 -13.16 11.57 -13.22
N ALA A 168 -13.40 12.87 -13.51
CA ALA A 168 -12.45 13.95 -13.36
C ALA A 168 -13.17 15.25 -12.97
N GLY A 169 -12.41 16.27 -12.57
CA GLY A 169 -12.91 17.62 -12.33
C GLY A 169 -13.03 18.05 -10.87
N ASN A 170 -12.75 17.15 -9.93
CA ASN A 170 -12.61 17.50 -8.50
C ASN A 170 -11.13 17.45 -8.09
N ASP A 171 -10.78 18.18 -7.03
CA ASP A 171 -9.41 18.24 -6.52
C ASP A 171 -8.99 16.92 -5.87
N PHE A 172 -9.92 16.19 -5.22
CA PHE A 172 -9.64 14.95 -4.52
C PHE A 172 -10.71 13.89 -4.76
N TYR A 173 -10.26 12.65 -4.80
CA TYR A 173 -11.09 11.45 -4.82
C TYR A 173 -10.57 10.47 -3.78
N SER A 174 -11.44 9.70 -3.18
CA SER A 174 -11.07 8.61 -2.26
C SER A 174 -12.09 7.50 -2.28
N THR A 175 -11.64 6.32 -1.96
CA THR A 175 -12.45 5.17 -1.57
C THR A 175 -13.61 4.88 -2.55
N PRO A 176 -13.36 4.67 -3.87
CA PRO A 176 -14.42 4.32 -4.81
C PRO A 176 -15.16 3.06 -4.36
N ARG A 177 -16.45 2.99 -4.69
CA ARG A 177 -17.29 1.82 -4.42
C ARG A 177 -18.10 1.49 -5.66
N LEU A 178 -18.30 0.21 -5.90
CA LEU A 178 -19.19 -0.28 -6.95
C LEU A 178 -20.60 -0.41 -6.39
N SER A 179 -21.59 -0.04 -7.20
CA SER A 179 -22.99 -0.40 -6.98
C SER A 179 -23.15 -1.91 -7.20
N PRO A 180 -24.06 -2.58 -6.50
CA PRO A 180 -24.34 -3.99 -6.71
C PRO A 180 -25.04 -4.29 -8.05
N ASP A 181 -25.59 -3.28 -8.74
CA ASP A 181 -26.32 -3.34 -10.03
C ASP A 181 -25.46 -2.94 -11.24
#